data_7e2dcb7e11097c765411775fc70f0943
#
_entry.id   7e2dcb7e11097c765411775fc70f0943
#
_cell.length_a   1.000
_cell.length_b   1.000
_cell.length_c   1.000
_cell.angle_alpha   90.00
_cell.angle_beta   90.00
_cell.angle_gamma   90.00
#
_symmetry.space_group_name_H-M   'P 1'
#
loop_
_entity.id
_entity.type
_entity.pdbx_description
1 polymer ?
#
loop_
_entity_poly.entity_id
_entity_poly.type
_entity_poly.pdbx_seq_one_letter_code
_entity_poly.pdbx_strand_id
1 'polypeptide(L)'
;GIHVHAAINHDPVAVSLHARNHPETEHHVQDVYTLSPQWVTRGRRVGLLWMSPDCTHHSKAKGGAPTRNVRRRELAMVLVDRWIPELGDRAPRVVLLENVQEFAEWGPLDNRGRIIEAAKGERFRTFVRKLRSCGYRVDWRELRACDYGAPTIRKRLFMIARRDNRPIVWPEPTHGAPDSPEVLAGKRKPWKTAAECIDWSLPCPSIFASPEEIMARYGIRAVRPLAENTLKRIAKGVVRYVLNGPTPFIVSYYGPQSGEQGFRGCGIESPLPTQTCENRFALVRPFVVTNTSGHAPTDIAEPLATQTTG
;
A
#
# COMPACT_ATOMS: atom_id res chain seq x y z
N GLY A 1 22.90 -0.83 -11.88
CA GLY A 1 21.73 -1.37 -11.19
C GLY A 1 21.88 -2.85 -10.90
N ILE A 2 20.93 -3.44 -10.18
CA ILE A 2 20.90 -4.89 -9.94
C ILE A 2 20.17 -5.53 -11.15
N HIS A 3 20.79 -6.51 -11.79
CA HIS A 3 20.14 -7.28 -12.84
C HIS A 3 19.23 -8.34 -12.21
N VAL A 4 17.93 -8.29 -12.51
CA VAL A 4 16.93 -9.28 -12.07
C VAL A 4 16.92 -10.42 -13.07
N HIS A 5 17.42 -11.58 -12.65
CA HIS A 5 17.51 -12.76 -13.54
C HIS A 5 16.15 -13.41 -13.77
N ALA A 6 15.36 -13.62 -12.73
CA ALA A 6 14.07 -14.29 -12.84
C ALA A 6 13.02 -13.64 -11.92
N ALA A 7 11.77 -13.61 -12.38
CA ALA A 7 10.60 -13.19 -11.66
C ALA A 7 9.54 -14.31 -11.68
N ILE A 8 8.98 -14.63 -10.52
CA ILE A 8 8.05 -15.74 -10.34
C ILE A 8 6.76 -15.23 -9.70
N ASN A 9 5.65 -15.51 -10.32
CA ASN A 9 4.33 -15.29 -9.73
C ASN A 9 3.34 -16.33 -10.29
N HIS A 10 2.33 -16.67 -9.51
CA HIS A 10 1.28 -17.59 -9.97
C HIS A 10 0.18 -16.89 -10.78
N ASP A 11 0.09 -15.57 -10.73
CA ASP A 11 -0.89 -14.76 -11.46
C ASP A 11 -0.35 -14.39 -12.85
N PRO A 12 -0.95 -14.87 -13.94
CA PRO A 12 -0.48 -14.59 -15.31
C PRO A 12 -0.60 -13.11 -15.69
N VAL A 13 -1.58 -12.38 -15.13
CA VAL A 13 -1.76 -10.94 -15.40
C VAL A 13 -0.61 -10.15 -14.78
N ALA A 14 -0.28 -10.45 -13.51
CA ALA A 14 0.84 -9.82 -12.83
C ALA A 14 2.18 -10.11 -13.55
N VAL A 15 2.39 -11.34 -13.99
CA VAL A 15 3.59 -11.73 -14.76
C VAL A 15 3.65 -10.99 -16.10
N SER A 16 2.54 -10.91 -16.83
CA SER A 16 2.47 -10.20 -18.12
C SER A 16 2.80 -8.70 -17.97
N LEU A 17 2.26 -8.05 -16.95
CA LEU A 17 2.58 -6.64 -16.65
C LEU A 17 4.05 -6.44 -16.29
N HIS A 18 4.60 -7.34 -15.48
CA HIS A 18 6.01 -7.28 -15.10
C HIS A 18 6.92 -7.50 -16.31
N ALA A 19 6.60 -8.47 -17.17
CA ALA A 19 7.36 -8.76 -18.40
C ALA A 19 7.38 -7.57 -19.36
N ARG A 20 6.28 -6.82 -19.45
CA ARG A 20 6.21 -5.62 -20.30
C ARG A 20 7.15 -4.51 -19.82
N ASN A 21 7.32 -4.38 -18.49
CA ASN A 21 8.20 -3.38 -17.89
C ASN A 21 9.65 -3.83 -17.75
N HIS A 22 9.90 -5.15 -17.76
CA HIS A 22 11.21 -5.77 -17.54
C HIS A 22 11.45 -6.91 -18.53
N PRO A 23 11.55 -6.60 -19.85
CA PRO A 23 11.67 -7.62 -20.91
C PRO A 23 12.96 -8.45 -20.81
N GLU A 24 13.98 -7.95 -20.12
CA GLU A 24 15.27 -8.64 -19.89
C GLU A 24 15.23 -9.71 -18.79
N THR A 25 14.14 -9.74 -18.00
CA THR A 25 13.95 -10.69 -16.90
C THR A 25 13.26 -11.96 -17.39
N GLU A 26 13.73 -13.13 -16.98
CA GLU A 26 13.04 -14.40 -17.23
C GLU A 26 11.78 -14.51 -16.34
N HIS A 27 10.61 -14.74 -16.94
CA HIS A 27 9.33 -14.74 -16.25
C HIS A 27 8.72 -16.13 -16.15
N HIS A 28 8.24 -16.50 -14.93
CA HIS A 28 7.64 -17.79 -14.65
C HIS A 28 6.25 -17.61 -14.04
N VAL A 29 5.21 -18.08 -14.77
CA VAL A 29 3.83 -18.19 -14.25
C VAL A 29 3.71 -19.54 -13.55
N GLN A 30 4.19 -19.62 -12.32
CA GLN A 30 4.24 -20.90 -11.57
C GLN A 30 4.08 -20.71 -10.07
N ASP A 31 3.67 -21.80 -9.40
CA ASP A 31 3.61 -21.90 -7.95
C ASP A 31 5.02 -22.19 -7.40
N VAL A 32 5.51 -21.35 -6.49
CA VAL A 32 6.82 -21.50 -5.86
C VAL A 32 6.99 -22.81 -5.06
N TYR A 33 5.88 -23.48 -4.72
CA TYR A 33 5.90 -24.79 -4.08
C TYR A 33 6.34 -25.92 -5.03
N THR A 34 6.11 -25.76 -6.32
CA THR A 34 6.40 -26.82 -7.32
C THR A 34 7.62 -26.49 -8.18
N LEU A 35 7.95 -25.21 -8.30
CA LEU A 35 9.06 -24.76 -9.13
C LEU A 35 10.41 -25.17 -8.53
N SER A 36 11.29 -25.79 -9.36
CA SER A 36 12.64 -26.15 -8.93
C SER A 36 13.56 -24.92 -8.82
N PRO A 37 14.12 -24.63 -7.64
CA PRO A 37 15.04 -23.50 -7.49
C PRO A 37 16.33 -23.67 -8.30
N GLN A 38 16.83 -24.91 -8.49
CA GLN A 38 18.01 -25.17 -9.31
C GLN A 38 17.74 -24.86 -10.79
N TRP A 39 16.53 -25.18 -11.28
CA TRP A 39 16.13 -24.90 -12.65
C TRP A 39 16.06 -23.38 -12.90
N VAL A 40 15.39 -22.63 -12.00
CA VAL A 40 15.29 -21.17 -12.11
C VAL A 40 16.64 -20.48 -12.07
N THR A 41 17.52 -20.93 -11.17
CA THR A 41 18.85 -20.31 -11.02
C THR A 41 19.84 -20.79 -12.07
N ARG A 42 19.47 -21.82 -12.86
CA ARG A 42 20.36 -22.47 -13.84
C ARG A 42 21.70 -22.87 -13.21
N GLY A 43 21.66 -23.36 -11.98
CA GLY A 43 22.84 -23.74 -11.21
C GLY A 43 23.75 -22.59 -10.79
N ARG A 44 23.36 -21.33 -11.00
CA ARG A 44 24.15 -20.16 -10.59
C ARG A 44 23.96 -19.83 -9.12
N ARG A 45 24.94 -19.19 -8.55
CA ARG A 45 24.86 -18.64 -7.17
C ARG A 45 23.91 -17.42 -7.17
N VAL A 46 22.96 -17.40 -6.24
CA VAL A 46 22.02 -16.31 -6.09
C VAL A 46 22.62 -15.19 -5.24
N GLY A 47 22.77 -13.99 -5.79
CA GLY A 47 23.25 -12.82 -5.04
C GLY A 47 22.19 -12.27 -4.10
N LEU A 48 20.99 -12.04 -4.62
CA LEU A 48 19.85 -11.47 -3.91
C LEU A 48 18.56 -12.22 -4.29
N LEU A 49 17.77 -12.55 -3.29
CA LEU A 49 16.37 -12.97 -3.42
C LEU A 49 15.48 -11.91 -2.78
N TRP A 50 14.55 -11.36 -3.55
CA TRP A 50 13.44 -10.57 -3.05
C TRP A 50 12.18 -11.42 -2.97
N MET A 51 11.45 -11.36 -1.86
CA MET A 51 10.17 -12.05 -1.72
C MET A 51 9.12 -11.18 -1.03
N SER A 52 7.92 -11.20 -1.61
CA SER A 52 6.72 -10.56 -1.03
C SER A 52 5.60 -11.61 -1.00
N PRO A 53 5.64 -12.56 -0.05
CA PRO A 53 4.65 -13.63 0.02
C PRO A 53 3.27 -13.07 0.31
N ASP A 54 2.22 -13.79 -0.14
CA ASP A 54 0.83 -13.37 -0.01
C ASP A 54 0.51 -12.91 1.42
N CYS A 55 0.01 -11.68 1.54
CA CYS A 55 -0.33 -11.05 2.80
C CYS A 55 -1.82 -11.16 3.18
N THR A 56 -2.69 -11.68 2.29
CA THR A 56 -4.15 -11.68 2.47
C THR A 56 -4.59 -12.37 3.76
N HIS A 57 -3.85 -13.40 4.17
CA HIS A 57 -4.13 -14.16 5.38
C HIS A 57 -3.50 -13.59 6.66
N HIS A 58 -2.63 -12.59 6.54
CA HIS A 58 -1.99 -11.89 7.66
C HIS A 58 -2.64 -10.53 7.93
N SER A 59 -3.10 -9.84 6.88
CA SER A 59 -3.59 -8.46 6.94
C SER A 59 -4.87 -8.31 7.76
N LYS A 60 -4.92 -7.28 8.61
CA LYS A 60 -6.13 -6.80 9.29
C LYS A 60 -7.19 -6.26 8.31
N ALA A 61 -6.82 -5.95 7.06
CA ALA A 61 -7.75 -5.46 6.05
C ALA A 61 -8.85 -6.47 5.69
N LYS A 62 -8.67 -7.77 6.01
CA LYS A 62 -9.70 -8.80 5.86
C LYS A 62 -10.86 -8.71 6.90
N GLY A 63 -10.82 -7.73 7.82
CA GLY A 63 -11.89 -7.54 8.80
C GLY A 63 -12.07 -8.69 9.81
N GLY A 64 -10.99 -9.42 10.13
CA GLY A 64 -11.06 -10.55 11.07
C GLY A 64 -11.59 -11.86 10.47
N ALA A 65 -11.82 -11.92 9.14
CA ALA A 65 -12.26 -13.16 8.48
C ALA A 65 -11.26 -14.31 8.72
N PRO A 66 -11.73 -15.55 8.95
CA PRO A 66 -10.85 -16.68 9.20
C PRO A 66 -9.99 -17.04 8.00
N THR A 67 -8.84 -17.64 8.25
CA THR A 67 -7.95 -18.12 7.21
C THR A 67 -8.54 -19.38 6.54
N ARG A 68 -8.81 -19.29 5.23
CA ARG A 68 -9.33 -20.42 4.44
C ARG A 68 -8.24 -21.20 3.70
N ASN A 69 -7.09 -20.58 3.44
CA ASN A 69 -5.99 -21.19 2.70
C ASN A 69 -4.70 -21.16 3.52
N VAL A 70 -4.46 -22.24 4.27
CA VAL A 70 -3.25 -22.42 5.09
C VAL A 70 -2.00 -22.45 4.23
N ARG A 71 -2.04 -23.08 3.04
CA ARG A 71 -0.90 -23.19 2.14
C ARG A 71 -0.38 -21.80 1.71
N ARG A 72 -1.30 -20.88 1.35
CA ARG A 72 -0.89 -19.48 1.01
C ARG A 72 -0.31 -18.76 2.21
N ARG A 73 -0.84 -19.01 3.39
CA ARG A 73 -0.35 -18.41 4.63
C ARG A 73 1.06 -18.87 4.99
N GLU A 74 1.42 -20.10 4.66
CA GLU A 74 2.73 -20.71 4.91
C GLU A 74 3.75 -20.46 3.79
N LEU A 75 3.44 -19.62 2.81
CA LEU A 75 4.23 -19.44 1.59
C LEU A 75 5.69 -19.06 1.86
N ALA A 76 5.94 -18.23 2.89
CA ALA A 76 7.32 -17.85 3.25
C ALA A 76 8.17 -19.05 3.71
N MET A 77 7.55 -20.09 4.29
CA MET A 77 8.28 -21.27 4.76
C MET A 77 8.94 -22.05 3.63
N VAL A 78 8.43 -21.95 2.39
CA VAL A 78 9.03 -22.58 1.20
C VAL A 78 10.50 -22.22 1.04
N LEU A 79 10.86 -20.99 1.38
CA LEU A 79 12.25 -20.53 1.32
C LEU A 79 13.17 -21.38 2.20
N VAL A 80 12.79 -21.57 3.47
CA VAL A 80 13.63 -22.23 4.48
C VAL A 80 13.48 -23.74 4.48
N ASP A 81 12.32 -24.27 4.06
CA ASP A 81 12.06 -25.70 4.07
C ASP A 81 12.48 -26.38 2.76
N ARG A 82 12.62 -25.59 1.69
CA ARG A 82 12.91 -26.16 0.37
C ARG A 82 14.02 -25.40 -0.39
N TRP A 83 13.83 -24.13 -0.71
CA TRP A 83 14.73 -23.43 -1.64
C TRP A 83 16.17 -23.30 -1.12
N ILE A 84 16.35 -22.92 0.14
CA ILE A 84 17.69 -22.81 0.71
C ILE A 84 18.38 -24.19 0.81
N PRO A 85 17.73 -25.25 1.35
CA PRO A 85 18.29 -26.59 1.35
C PRO A 85 18.65 -27.13 -0.04
N GLU A 86 17.75 -27.00 -1.02
CA GLU A 86 17.99 -27.49 -2.38
C GLU A 86 19.15 -26.75 -3.09
N LEU A 87 19.30 -25.45 -2.84
CA LEU A 87 20.38 -24.65 -3.44
C LEU A 87 21.73 -24.84 -2.73
N GLY A 88 21.74 -25.23 -1.46
CA GLY A 88 22.96 -25.42 -0.65
C GLY A 88 23.87 -24.19 -0.65
N ASP A 89 25.12 -24.35 -1.10
CA ASP A 89 26.11 -23.25 -1.17
C ASP A 89 25.72 -22.14 -2.16
N ARG A 90 24.85 -22.45 -3.13
CA ARG A 90 24.34 -21.50 -4.14
C ARG A 90 23.14 -20.71 -3.65
N ALA A 91 22.60 -21.00 -2.45
CA ALA A 91 21.51 -20.27 -1.87
C ALA A 91 21.80 -18.77 -1.76
N PRO A 92 20.75 -17.92 -1.71
CA PRO A 92 20.90 -16.47 -1.73
C PRO A 92 21.88 -15.95 -0.68
N ARG A 93 22.79 -15.06 -1.07
CA ARG A 93 23.67 -14.36 -0.11
C ARG A 93 22.87 -13.39 0.76
N VAL A 94 21.87 -12.75 0.15
CA VAL A 94 20.97 -11.82 0.80
C VAL A 94 19.55 -12.18 0.44
N VAL A 95 18.68 -12.20 1.43
CA VAL A 95 17.21 -12.31 1.27
C VAL A 95 16.59 -11.03 1.79
N LEU A 96 15.74 -10.41 0.97
CA LEU A 96 14.87 -9.32 1.37
C LEU A 96 13.43 -9.84 1.35
N LEU A 97 12.68 -9.57 2.41
CA LEU A 97 11.26 -9.92 2.50
C LEU A 97 10.44 -8.67 2.84
N GLU A 98 9.34 -8.47 2.14
CA GLU A 98 8.33 -7.46 2.45
C GLU A 98 7.01 -8.14 2.78
N ASN A 99 6.31 -7.65 3.82
CA ASN A 99 4.95 -8.06 4.13
C ASN A 99 4.21 -6.99 4.96
N VAL A 100 2.95 -7.27 5.30
CA VAL A 100 2.20 -6.45 6.27
C VAL A 100 2.80 -6.56 7.67
N GLN A 101 2.56 -5.55 8.53
CA GLN A 101 3.07 -5.54 9.91
C GLN A 101 2.68 -6.80 10.68
N GLU A 102 1.45 -7.27 10.47
CA GLU A 102 0.88 -8.44 11.12
C GLU A 102 1.57 -9.77 10.73
N PHE A 103 2.49 -9.76 9.77
CA PHE A 103 3.32 -10.91 9.48
C PHE A 103 4.20 -11.31 10.68
N ALA A 104 4.62 -10.35 11.51
CA ALA A 104 5.31 -10.65 12.77
C ALA A 104 4.42 -11.38 13.79
N GLU A 105 3.09 -11.27 13.63
CA GLU A 105 2.10 -11.94 14.46
C GLU A 105 1.75 -13.36 13.95
N TRP A 106 2.39 -13.84 12.89
CA TRP A 106 2.14 -15.14 12.29
C TRP A 106 2.31 -16.26 13.30
N GLY A 107 1.20 -16.85 13.71
CA GLY A 107 1.08 -17.93 14.70
C GLY A 107 0.27 -19.12 14.15
N PRO A 108 0.19 -20.25 14.87
CA PRO A 108 -0.68 -21.36 14.53
C PRO A 108 -2.15 -20.92 14.54
N LEU A 109 -2.99 -21.71 13.86
CA LEU A 109 -4.42 -21.46 13.76
C LEU A 109 -5.20 -22.47 14.61
N ASP A 110 -6.31 -22.02 15.18
CA ASP A 110 -7.32 -22.89 15.77
C ASP A 110 -8.14 -23.62 14.68
N ASN A 111 -9.07 -24.48 15.09
CA ASN A 111 -9.97 -25.22 14.20
C ASN A 111 -10.96 -24.32 13.42
N ARG A 112 -11.08 -23.05 13.81
CA ARG A 112 -11.89 -22.03 13.12
C ARG A 112 -11.07 -21.16 12.17
N GLY A 113 -9.77 -21.43 11.99
CA GLY A 113 -8.88 -20.68 11.12
C GLY A 113 -8.46 -19.30 11.68
N ARG A 114 -8.52 -19.11 13.00
CA ARG A 114 -8.08 -17.90 13.71
C ARG A 114 -6.75 -18.15 14.40
N ILE A 115 -5.92 -17.10 14.53
CA ILE A 115 -4.66 -17.19 15.26
C ILE A 115 -4.95 -17.50 16.73
N ILE A 116 -4.26 -18.49 17.27
CA ILE A 116 -4.25 -18.78 18.71
C ILE A 116 -3.44 -17.68 19.39
N GLU A 117 -4.12 -16.81 20.16
CA GLU A 117 -3.49 -15.62 20.75
C GLU A 117 -2.27 -15.94 21.62
N ALA A 118 -2.32 -17.02 22.42
CA ALA A 118 -1.19 -17.46 23.25
C ALA A 118 0.05 -17.88 22.44
N ALA A 119 -0.14 -18.24 21.15
CA ALA A 119 0.92 -18.67 20.23
C ALA A 119 1.22 -17.63 19.11
N LYS A 120 0.73 -16.42 19.30
CA LYS A 120 0.94 -15.32 18.35
C LYS A 120 2.42 -15.07 18.09
N GLY A 121 2.80 -14.97 16.81
CA GLY A 121 4.19 -14.80 16.37
C GLY A 121 5.06 -16.05 16.42
N GLU A 122 4.56 -17.20 16.86
CA GLU A 122 5.36 -18.42 16.99
C GLU A 122 5.88 -18.93 15.64
N ARG A 123 5.05 -18.90 14.59
CA ARG A 123 5.45 -19.30 13.23
C ARG A 123 6.48 -18.33 12.65
N PHE A 124 6.33 -17.04 12.90
CA PHE A 124 7.32 -16.04 12.50
C PHE A 124 8.66 -16.30 13.20
N ARG A 125 8.67 -16.52 14.51
CA ARG A 125 9.90 -16.88 15.24
C ARG A 125 10.53 -18.18 14.74
N THR A 126 9.71 -19.16 14.34
CA THR A 126 10.20 -20.40 13.74
C THR A 126 10.84 -20.14 12.37
N PHE A 127 10.24 -19.31 11.53
CA PHE A 127 10.82 -18.90 10.25
C PHE A 127 12.18 -18.22 10.43
N VAL A 128 12.26 -17.26 11.34
CA VAL A 128 13.54 -16.58 11.69
C VAL A 128 14.58 -17.55 12.22
N ARG A 129 14.20 -18.48 13.08
CA ARG A 129 15.11 -19.51 13.64
C ARG A 129 15.65 -20.42 12.53
N LYS A 130 14.82 -20.85 11.59
CA LYS A 130 15.25 -21.65 10.42
C LYS A 130 16.19 -20.87 9.51
N LEU A 131 15.95 -19.59 9.25
CA LEU A 131 16.91 -18.75 8.51
C LEU A 131 18.28 -18.70 9.24
N ARG A 132 18.25 -18.50 10.54
CA ARG A 132 19.49 -18.46 11.35
C ARG A 132 20.23 -19.80 11.35
N SER A 133 19.52 -20.92 11.41
CA SER A 133 20.15 -22.27 11.31
C SER A 133 20.75 -22.53 9.92
N CYS A 134 20.28 -21.83 8.87
CA CYS A 134 20.89 -21.84 7.54
C CYS A 134 22.07 -20.85 7.40
N GLY A 135 22.57 -20.27 8.49
CA GLY A 135 23.73 -19.38 8.51
C GLY A 135 23.43 -17.91 8.22
N TYR A 136 22.15 -17.50 8.23
CA TYR A 136 21.80 -16.10 8.02
C TYR A 136 21.79 -15.29 9.32
N ARG A 137 22.35 -14.09 9.29
CA ARG A 137 22.00 -13.02 10.22
C ARG A 137 20.68 -12.44 9.77
N VAL A 138 19.74 -12.22 10.69
CA VAL A 138 18.37 -11.78 10.37
C VAL A 138 18.01 -10.61 11.26
N ASP A 139 17.55 -9.54 10.64
CA ASP A 139 16.93 -8.38 11.28
C ASP A 139 15.70 -7.94 10.52
N TRP A 140 14.73 -7.31 11.19
CA TRP A 140 13.50 -6.80 10.56
C TRP A 140 13.04 -5.52 11.24
N ARG A 141 12.41 -4.67 10.44
CA ARG A 141 11.87 -3.38 10.88
C ARG A 141 10.53 -3.12 10.20
N GLU A 142 9.73 -2.34 10.86
CA GLU A 142 8.56 -1.72 10.24
C GLU A 142 8.98 -0.37 9.68
N LEU A 143 8.83 -0.20 8.36
CA LEU A 143 9.16 1.02 7.66
C LEU A 143 7.90 1.67 7.10
N ARG A 144 7.84 2.99 7.15
CA ARG A 144 6.77 3.79 6.62
C ARG A 144 7.22 4.45 5.31
N ALA A 145 6.43 4.32 4.26
CA ALA A 145 6.83 4.75 2.92
C ALA A 145 7.08 6.28 2.82
N CYS A 146 6.29 7.10 3.53
CA CYS A 146 6.48 8.55 3.54
C CYS A 146 7.81 8.99 4.15
N ASP A 147 8.39 8.19 5.08
CA ASP A 147 9.70 8.49 5.66
C ASP A 147 10.84 8.36 4.63
N TYR A 148 10.57 7.75 3.48
CA TYR A 148 11.50 7.55 2.36
C TYR A 148 11.07 8.26 1.07
N GLY A 149 10.12 9.21 1.18
CA GLY A 149 9.72 10.10 0.08
C GLY A 149 8.59 9.60 -0.82
N ALA A 150 7.90 8.51 -0.45
CA ALA A 150 6.66 8.13 -1.11
C ALA A 150 5.47 8.89 -0.49
N PRO A 151 4.50 9.40 -1.27
CA PRO A 151 3.39 10.20 -0.75
C PRO A 151 2.29 9.35 -0.11
N THR A 152 2.66 8.34 0.68
CA THR A 152 1.74 7.44 1.38
C THR A 152 2.25 7.05 2.75
N ILE A 153 1.35 6.99 3.72
CA ILE A 153 1.63 6.50 5.08
C ILE A 153 1.70 4.96 5.17
N ARG A 154 1.75 4.27 4.02
CA ARG A 154 1.84 2.80 3.95
C ARG A 154 2.98 2.29 4.82
N LYS A 155 2.67 1.45 5.79
CA LYS A 155 3.62 0.84 6.71
C LYS A 155 3.74 -0.65 6.43
N ARG A 156 4.97 -1.16 6.37
CA ARG A 156 5.25 -2.57 6.05
C ARG A 156 6.39 -3.10 6.90
N LEU A 157 6.33 -4.39 7.16
CA LEU A 157 7.46 -5.13 7.70
C LEU A 157 8.43 -5.44 6.55
N PHE A 158 9.67 -5.06 6.76
CA PHE A 158 10.79 -5.49 5.93
C PHE A 158 11.73 -6.37 6.74
N MET A 159 12.27 -7.41 6.13
CA MET A 159 13.27 -8.27 6.73
C MET A 159 14.49 -8.33 5.80
N ILE A 160 15.66 -8.27 6.40
CA ILE A 160 16.94 -8.50 5.73
C ILE A 160 17.59 -9.72 6.37
N ALA A 161 17.89 -10.74 5.57
CA ALA A 161 18.67 -11.89 6.01
C ALA A 161 19.92 -12.01 5.14
N ARG A 162 21.10 -12.13 5.75
CA ARG A 162 22.40 -12.21 5.04
C ARG A 162 23.30 -13.30 5.61
N ARG A 163 23.99 -14.02 4.70
CA ARG A 163 24.98 -15.07 5.04
C ARG A 163 26.38 -14.79 4.50
N ASP A 164 26.66 -13.54 4.11
CA ASP A 164 27.94 -13.10 3.54
C ASP A 164 28.86 -12.41 4.57
N ASN A 165 28.62 -12.59 5.84
CA ASN A 165 29.37 -12.03 6.99
C ASN A 165 29.40 -10.49 7.06
N ARG A 166 28.67 -9.77 6.17
CA ARG A 166 28.58 -8.32 6.23
C ARG A 166 27.49 -7.88 7.23
N PRO A 167 27.59 -6.70 7.83
CA PRO A 167 26.55 -6.16 8.69
C PRO A 167 25.27 -5.89 7.92
N ILE A 168 24.13 -6.01 8.59
CA ILE A 168 22.86 -5.51 8.09
C ILE A 168 22.82 -4.00 8.31
N VAL A 169 22.63 -3.25 7.23
CA VAL A 169 22.51 -1.79 7.27
C VAL A 169 21.13 -1.42 6.75
N TRP A 170 20.39 -0.66 7.52
CA TRP A 170 19.08 -0.12 7.13
C TRP A 170 19.26 1.27 6.52
N PRO A 171 18.45 1.62 5.51
CA PRO A 171 18.44 2.98 4.99
C PRO A 171 17.93 3.95 6.06
N GLU A 172 18.57 5.11 6.16
CA GLU A 172 18.11 6.18 7.03
C GLU A 172 16.91 6.90 6.39
N PRO A 173 15.89 7.30 7.18
CA PRO A 173 14.79 8.10 6.69
C PRO A 173 15.26 9.42 6.09
N THR A 174 14.78 9.73 4.88
CA THR A 174 15.10 10.97 4.15
C THR A 174 14.04 12.04 4.33
N HIS A 175 12.85 11.68 4.82
CA HIS A 175 11.70 12.54 5.03
C HIS A 175 11.15 12.37 6.45
N GLY A 176 10.33 13.32 6.91
CA GLY A 176 9.70 13.31 8.22
C GLY A 176 8.42 14.14 8.24
N ALA A 177 7.69 14.08 9.36
CA ALA A 177 6.53 14.94 9.57
C ALA A 177 6.96 16.42 9.46
N PRO A 178 6.15 17.29 8.84
CA PRO A 178 6.52 18.70 8.61
C PRO A 178 6.92 19.46 9.88
N ASP A 179 6.33 19.08 11.01
CA ASP A 179 6.56 19.66 12.35
C ASP A 179 7.62 18.92 13.18
N SER A 180 8.25 17.88 12.63
CA SER A 180 9.26 17.11 13.35
C SER A 180 10.56 17.90 13.51
N PRO A 181 11.30 17.71 14.63
CA PRO A 181 12.55 18.42 14.88
C PRO A 181 13.59 18.26 13.76
N GLU A 182 13.65 17.10 13.15
CA GLU A 182 14.59 16.81 12.06
C GLU A 182 14.26 17.57 10.78
N VAL A 183 12.97 17.79 10.48
CA VAL A 183 12.53 18.59 9.33
C VAL A 183 12.73 20.07 9.60
N LEU A 184 12.35 20.53 10.79
CA LEU A 184 12.55 21.93 11.20
C LEU A 184 14.04 22.31 11.22
N ALA A 185 14.91 21.36 11.58
CA ALA A 185 16.37 21.54 11.54
C ALA A 185 17.00 21.35 10.16
N GLY A 186 16.22 21.10 9.09
CA GLY A 186 16.69 20.89 7.73
C GLY A 186 17.45 19.56 7.50
N LYS A 187 17.44 18.64 8.47
CA LYS A 187 18.10 17.33 8.36
C LYS A 187 17.33 16.33 7.49
N ARG A 188 16.01 16.50 7.40
CA ARG A 188 15.11 15.69 6.56
C ARG A 188 14.18 16.63 5.77
N LYS A 189 13.69 16.13 4.64
CA LYS A 189 12.65 16.82 3.88
C LYS A 189 11.28 16.56 4.53
N PRO A 190 10.30 17.46 4.41
CA PRO A 190 8.93 17.15 4.81
C PRO A 190 8.36 16.01 3.97
N TRP A 191 7.42 15.27 4.54
CA TRP A 191 6.69 14.24 3.79
C TRP A 191 6.05 14.84 2.53
N LYS A 192 6.10 14.08 1.45
CA LYS A 192 5.34 14.41 0.25
C LYS A 192 3.85 14.28 0.52
N THR A 193 3.09 15.22 -0.01
CA THR A 193 1.64 15.29 0.19
C THR A 193 0.88 14.56 -0.90
N ALA A 194 -0.40 14.26 -0.66
CA ALA A 194 -1.29 13.71 -1.67
C ALA A 194 -1.48 14.68 -2.84
N ALA A 195 -1.46 15.98 -2.58
CA ALA A 195 -1.63 17.02 -3.59
C ALA A 195 -0.59 16.93 -4.72
N GLU A 196 0.65 16.53 -4.40
CA GLU A 196 1.71 16.35 -5.39
C GLU A 196 1.47 15.20 -6.40
N CYS A 197 0.54 14.29 -6.09
CA CYS A 197 0.23 13.12 -6.92
C CYS A 197 -1.12 13.23 -7.64
N ILE A 198 -1.88 14.29 -7.40
CA ILE A 198 -3.18 14.49 -8.01
C ILE A 198 -2.99 15.22 -9.34
N ASP A 199 -3.50 14.63 -10.41
CA ASP A 199 -3.65 15.34 -11.67
C ASP A 199 -4.86 16.27 -11.59
N TRP A 200 -4.59 17.54 -11.32
CA TRP A 200 -5.61 18.56 -11.15
C TRP A 200 -6.33 18.96 -12.45
N SER A 201 -5.84 18.52 -13.61
CA SER A 201 -6.47 18.75 -14.92
C SER A 201 -7.64 17.78 -15.17
N LEU A 202 -7.72 16.68 -14.44
CA LEU A 202 -8.80 15.71 -14.60
C LEU A 202 -10.16 16.30 -14.17
N PRO A 203 -11.24 16.00 -14.93
CA PRO A 203 -12.56 16.50 -14.61
C PRO A 203 -13.06 15.99 -13.25
N CYS A 204 -13.68 16.88 -12.48
CA CYS A 204 -14.28 16.57 -11.18
C CYS A 204 -15.78 16.79 -11.24
N PRO A 205 -16.58 15.78 -11.68
CA PRO A 205 -18.03 15.92 -11.79
C PRO A 205 -18.70 16.18 -10.45
N SER A 206 -19.73 17.05 -10.45
CA SER A 206 -20.50 17.35 -9.24
C SER A 206 -21.08 16.06 -8.61
N ILE A 207 -21.10 16.02 -7.29
CA ILE A 207 -21.76 14.91 -6.55
C ILE A 207 -23.28 14.92 -6.75
N PHE A 208 -23.87 16.02 -7.21
CA PHE A 208 -25.28 16.19 -7.46
C PHE A 208 -25.66 15.95 -8.92
N ALA A 209 -24.69 15.88 -9.84
CA ALA A 209 -24.97 15.61 -11.26
C ALA A 209 -25.48 14.18 -11.47
N SER A 210 -26.40 13.99 -12.43
CA SER A 210 -26.87 12.64 -12.79
C SER A 210 -25.84 11.86 -13.60
N PRO A 211 -25.96 10.51 -13.70
CA PRO A 211 -25.11 9.71 -14.57
C PRO A 211 -25.10 10.16 -16.01
N GLU A 212 -26.29 10.58 -16.52
CA GLU A 212 -26.52 11.04 -17.90
C GLU A 212 -25.79 12.36 -18.15
N GLU A 213 -25.91 13.32 -17.23
CA GLU A 213 -25.20 14.61 -17.30
C GLU A 213 -23.68 14.42 -17.27
N ILE A 214 -23.19 13.53 -16.41
CA ILE A 214 -21.73 13.24 -16.31
C ILE A 214 -21.24 12.59 -17.60
N MET A 215 -22.01 11.63 -18.14
CA MET A 215 -21.67 10.98 -19.40
C MET A 215 -21.67 11.98 -20.56
N ALA A 216 -22.69 12.81 -20.66
CA ALA A 216 -22.82 13.78 -21.73
C ALA A 216 -21.72 14.84 -21.72
N ARG A 217 -21.33 15.31 -20.51
CA ARG A 217 -20.36 16.40 -20.37
C ARG A 217 -18.90 15.93 -20.38
N TYR A 218 -18.62 14.76 -19.80
CA TYR A 218 -17.26 14.32 -19.54
C TYR A 218 -16.89 12.98 -20.19
N GLY A 219 -17.86 12.24 -20.77
CA GLY A 219 -17.65 10.89 -21.28
C GLY A 219 -17.34 9.85 -20.21
N ILE A 220 -17.65 10.14 -18.94
CA ILE A 220 -17.30 9.30 -17.78
C ILE A 220 -18.55 8.57 -17.30
N ARG A 221 -18.42 7.24 -17.10
CA ARG A 221 -19.48 6.46 -16.44
C ARG A 221 -19.39 6.67 -14.93
N ALA A 222 -20.45 7.18 -14.32
CA ALA A 222 -20.53 7.42 -12.88
C ALA A 222 -21.75 6.75 -12.25
N VAL A 223 -21.60 6.24 -11.03
CA VAL A 223 -22.73 5.73 -10.24
C VAL A 223 -23.31 6.87 -9.43
N ARG A 224 -24.56 7.17 -9.66
CA ARG A 224 -25.33 8.19 -8.94
C ARG A 224 -26.78 7.68 -8.68
N PRO A 225 -27.44 8.11 -7.60
CA PRO A 225 -26.89 8.94 -6.53
C PRO A 225 -25.80 8.21 -5.74
N LEU A 226 -24.93 8.97 -5.08
CA LEU A 226 -23.95 8.39 -4.18
C LEU A 226 -24.64 7.71 -2.99
N ALA A 227 -24.08 6.59 -2.52
CA ALA A 227 -24.58 5.89 -1.35
C ALA A 227 -24.62 6.84 -0.12
N GLU A 228 -25.64 6.70 0.72
CA GLU A 228 -25.86 7.56 1.90
C GLU A 228 -24.62 7.66 2.82
N ASN A 229 -23.94 6.53 3.05
CA ASN A 229 -22.71 6.54 3.85
C ASN A 229 -21.57 7.32 3.18
N THR A 230 -21.54 7.42 1.86
CA THR A 230 -20.58 8.24 1.12
C THR A 230 -20.93 9.72 1.29
N LEU A 231 -22.19 10.09 1.13
CA LEU A 231 -22.67 11.47 1.36
C LEU A 231 -22.40 11.92 2.81
N LYS A 232 -22.66 11.07 3.80
CA LYS A 232 -22.32 11.36 5.21
C LYS A 232 -20.82 11.61 5.42
N ARG A 233 -19.93 10.87 4.75
CA ARG A 233 -18.49 11.11 4.81
C ARG A 233 -18.10 12.42 4.14
N ILE A 234 -18.67 12.71 2.98
CA ILE A 234 -18.44 13.98 2.30
C ILE A 234 -18.88 15.14 3.19
N ALA A 235 -20.10 15.09 3.78
CA ALA A 235 -20.58 16.12 4.68
C ALA A 235 -19.65 16.37 5.87
N LYS A 236 -19.16 15.28 6.52
CA LYS A 236 -18.19 15.41 7.61
C LYS A 236 -16.87 16.02 7.14
N GLY A 237 -16.40 15.65 5.95
CA GLY A 237 -15.22 16.25 5.32
C GLY A 237 -15.41 17.73 5.03
N VAL A 238 -16.57 18.14 4.50
CA VAL A 238 -16.91 19.54 4.25
C VAL A 238 -16.86 20.34 5.55
N VAL A 239 -17.47 19.85 6.62
CA VAL A 239 -17.39 20.52 7.93
C VAL A 239 -15.93 20.67 8.38
N ARG A 240 -15.14 19.62 8.28
CA ARG A 240 -13.76 19.61 8.80
C ARG A 240 -12.80 20.46 7.98
N TYR A 241 -12.88 20.41 6.65
CA TYR A 241 -11.88 20.98 5.77
C TYR A 241 -12.34 22.21 4.99
N VAL A 242 -13.65 22.39 4.80
CA VAL A 242 -14.19 23.48 4.01
C VAL A 242 -14.75 24.59 4.88
N LEU A 243 -15.52 24.28 5.92
CA LEU A 243 -16.07 25.31 6.83
C LEU A 243 -15.00 25.91 7.73
N ASN A 244 -13.94 25.15 8.05
CA ASN A 244 -12.80 25.62 8.84
C ASN A 244 -11.62 26.10 7.96
N GLY A 245 -11.75 26.03 6.61
CA GLY A 245 -10.74 26.44 5.63
C GLY A 245 -11.04 25.85 4.27
N PRO A 246 -10.98 26.64 3.18
CA PRO A 246 -11.44 26.23 1.85
C PRO A 246 -10.45 25.29 1.14
N THR A 247 -10.20 24.12 1.70
CA THR A 247 -9.23 23.16 1.12
C THR A 247 -9.91 21.89 0.59
N PRO A 248 -9.50 21.40 -0.57
CA PRO A 248 -9.88 20.06 -1.03
C PRO A 248 -9.48 18.98 -0.02
N PHE A 249 -10.18 17.84 -0.04
CA PHE A 249 -9.88 16.73 0.85
C PHE A 249 -10.18 15.38 0.18
N ILE A 250 -9.62 14.32 0.75
CA ILE A 250 -9.77 12.96 0.26
C ILE A 250 -10.70 12.18 1.19
N VAL A 251 -11.72 11.53 0.64
CA VAL A 251 -12.55 10.56 1.36
C VAL A 251 -12.10 9.15 1.06
N SER A 252 -12.18 8.28 2.08
CA SER A 252 -11.92 6.84 1.93
C SER A 252 -13.21 6.05 1.93
N TYR A 253 -13.38 5.17 0.95
CA TYR A 253 -14.47 4.21 0.89
C TYR A 253 -14.15 2.96 1.70
N TYR A 254 -15.20 2.20 2.07
CA TYR A 254 -15.15 0.90 2.76
C TYR A 254 -14.50 0.88 4.16
N GLY A 255 -14.98 -0.06 4.97
CA GLY A 255 -14.53 -0.33 6.33
C GLY A 255 -15.33 0.42 7.43
N PRO A 256 -15.19 -0.01 8.71
CA PRO A 256 -15.90 0.58 9.83
C PRO A 256 -15.52 2.05 10.04
N GLN A 257 -16.45 2.85 10.54
CA GLN A 257 -16.16 4.23 10.95
C GLN A 257 -15.34 4.18 12.24
N SER A 258 -14.03 4.40 12.15
CA SER A 258 -13.15 4.49 13.31
C SER A 258 -12.63 5.92 13.47
N GLY A 259 -12.66 6.43 14.67
CA GLY A 259 -12.21 7.77 15.05
C GLY A 259 -13.32 8.56 15.77
N GLU A 260 -12.94 9.43 16.70
CA GLU A 260 -13.84 10.20 17.58
C GLU A 260 -14.89 11.04 16.83
N GLN A 261 -14.75 11.28 15.53
CA GLN A 261 -15.68 12.06 14.72
C GLN A 261 -16.23 11.29 13.51
N GLY A 262 -15.97 9.97 13.38
CA GLY A 262 -16.50 9.12 12.31
C GLY A 262 -16.21 9.59 10.89
N PHE A 263 -15.18 10.43 10.67
CA PHE A 263 -14.69 10.82 9.35
C PHE A 263 -13.58 9.87 8.88
N ARG A 264 -13.67 9.42 7.64
CA ARG A 264 -12.62 8.64 6.96
C ARG A 264 -12.11 9.41 5.76
N GLY A 265 -10.91 9.92 5.88
CA GLY A 265 -10.25 10.69 4.85
C GLY A 265 -9.07 11.45 5.42
N CYS A 266 -8.45 12.24 4.57
CA CYS A 266 -7.35 13.13 4.95
C CYS A 266 -7.39 14.41 4.12
N GLY A 267 -6.73 15.46 4.60
CA GLY A 267 -6.43 16.64 3.79
C GLY A 267 -5.45 16.29 2.68
N ILE A 268 -5.47 17.04 1.58
CA ILE A 268 -4.54 16.84 0.46
C ILE A 268 -3.09 17.13 0.83
N GLU A 269 -2.87 17.89 1.89
CA GLU A 269 -1.54 18.25 2.42
C GLU A 269 -0.93 17.14 3.31
N SER A 270 -1.62 15.99 3.41
CA SER A 270 -1.13 14.82 4.12
C SER A 270 -0.78 13.69 3.16
N PRO A 271 0.16 12.79 3.51
CA PRO A 271 0.37 11.58 2.74
C PRO A 271 -0.89 10.73 2.69
N LEU A 272 -1.15 10.09 1.54
CA LEU A 272 -2.29 9.18 1.38
C LEU A 272 -2.24 8.02 2.37
N PRO A 273 -3.39 7.56 2.90
CA PRO A 273 -3.48 6.27 3.55
C PRO A 273 -3.05 5.14 2.63
N THR A 274 -2.85 3.94 3.19
CA THR A 274 -2.43 2.78 2.40
C THR A 274 -3.40 2.48 1.27
N GLN A 275 -2.92 2.58 0.03
CA GLN A 275 -3.65 2.13 -1.16
C GLN A 275 -3.68 0.59 -1.20
N THR A 276 -4.83 0.04 -1.52
CA THR A 276 -5.03 -1.40 -1.81
C THR A 276 -5.32 -1.57 -3.31
N CYS A 277 -5.52 -2.79 -3.77
CA CYS A 277 -5.95 -3.07 -5.15
C CYS A 277 -7.38 -2.62 -5.46
N GLU A 278 -8.17 -2.25 -4.45
CA GLU A 278 -9.50 -1.67 -4.59
C GLU A 278 -9.42 -0.15 -4.73
N ASN A 279 -10.26 0.45 -5.57
CA ASN A 279 -10.39 1.90 -5.66
C ASN A 279 -11.11 2.43 -4.41
N ARG A 280 -10.36 2.96 -3.44
CA ARG A 280 -10.85 3.32 -2.10
C ARG A 280 -10.88 4.81 -1.80
N PHE A 281 -10.40 5.64 -2.70
CA PHE A 281 -10.29 7.08 -2.46
C PHE A 281 -11.05 7.89 -3.50
N ALA A 282 -11.62 9.02 -3.07
CA ALA A 282 -12.08 10.06 -3.96
C ALA A 282 -11.65 11.43 -3.45
N LEU A 283 -11.28 12.30 -4.38
CA LEU A 283 -11.03 13.70 -4.12
C LEU A 283 -12.34 14.45 -4.08
N VAL A 284 -12.53 15.27 -3.05
CA VAL A 284 -13.63 16.23 -2.95
C VAL A 284 -13.05 17.64 -3.07
N ARG A 285 -13.48 18.36 -4.09
CA ARG A 285 -13.13 19.77 -4.31
C ARG A 285 -14.34 20.64 -3.96
N PRO A 286 -14.20 21.60 -3.05
CA PRO A 286 -15.22 22.63 -2.84
C PRO A 286 -15.36 23.51 -4.09
N PHE A 287 -16.55 24.03 -4.31
CA PHE A 287 -16.81 25.02 -5.36
C PHE A 287 -17.87 26.02 -4.87
N VAL A 288 -17.86 27.20 -5.44
CA VAL A 288 -18.84 28.24 -5.14
C VAL A 288 -19.99 28.15 -6.13
N VAL A 289 -21.20 28.08 -5.61
CA VAL A 289 -22.44 28.21 -6.42
C VAL A 289 -22.98 29.62 -6.23
N THR A 290 -22.97 30.40 -7.30
CA THR A 290 -23.67 31.70 -7.30
C THR A 290 -25.17 31.45 -7.43
N ASN A 291 -25.96 32.08 -6.56
CA ASN A 291 -27.44 31.91 -6.53
C ASN A 291 -28.15 32.69 -7.65
N THR A 292 -27.53 32.80 -8.81
CA THR A 292 -28.10 33.45 -9.99
C THR A 292 -28.21 32.42 -11.12
N SER A 293 -29.38 32.39 -11.79
CA SER A 293 -29.64 31.50 -12.91
C SER A 293 -28.63 31.71 -14.05
N GLY A 294 -28.03 30.61 -14.54
CA GLY A 294 -27.18 30.60 -15.73
C GLY A 294 -25.67 30.66 -15.52
N HIS A 295 -25.17 30.69 -14.28
CA HIS A 295 -23.74 30.62 -14.02
C HIS A 295 -23.29 29.19 -13.65
N ALA A 296 -22.20 28.73 -14.28
CA ALA A 296 -21.54 27.47 -13.89
C ALA A 296 -20.89 27.63 -12.50
N PRO A 297 -20.81 26.56 -11.69
CA PRO A 297 -20.04 26.58 -10.44
C PRO A 297 -18.60 26.97 -10.70
N THR A 298 -18.04 27.84 -9.86
CA THR A 298 -16.67 28.33 -9.95
C THR A 298 -15.81 27.62 -8.90
N ASP A 299 -14.54 27.31 -9.24
CA ASP A 299 -13.58 26.78 -8.27
C ASP A 299 -13.32 27.86 -7.19
N ILE A 300 -13.21 27.43 -5.93
CA ILE A 300 -12.94 28.38 -4.83
C ILE A 300 -11.58 29.06 -4.95
N ALA A 301 -10.67 28.52 -5.73
CA ALA A 301 -9.38 29.12 -6.03
C ALA A 301 -9.47 30.24 -7.09
N GLU A 302 -10.61 30.38 -7.78
CA GLU A 302 -10.87 31.46 -8.74
C GLU A 302 -11.47 32.68 -8.04
N PRO A 303 -11.19 33.90 -8.52
CA PRO A 303 -11.82 35.11 -8.00
C PRO A 303 -13.36 35.01 -8.06
N LEU A 304 -14.03 35.38 -6.98
CA LEU A 304 -15.48 35.47 -6.95
C LEU A 304 -15.96 36.44 -7.99
N ALA A 305 -17.05 36.09 -8.70
CA ALA A 305 -17.76 37.02 -9.56
C ALA A 305 -18.22 38.25 -8.75
N THR A 306 -18.26 39.40 -9.39
CA THR A 306 -18.70 40.66 -8.77
C THR A 306 -20.03 40.50 -8.04
N GLN A 307 -20.02 40.74 -6.72
CA GLN A 307 -21.26 40.76 -5.94
C GLN A 307 -22.00 42.06 -6.23
N THR A 308 -23.19 41.96 -6.77
CA THR A 308 -24.12 43.08 -6.84
C THR A 308 -24.97 43.07 -5.60
N THR A 309 -25.01 44.18 -4.85
CA THR A 309 -25.97 44.43 -3.81
C THR A 309 -27.32 44.63 -4.48
N GLY A 310 -28.17 43.61 -4.48
CA GLY A 310 -29.60 43.70 -4.83
C GLY A 310 -30.44 43.79 -3.59
#